data_738959faa266a66834e4eb6e0c158260
#
_entry.id   738959faa266a66834e4eb6e0c158260
#
_cell.length_a   1.000
_cell.length_b   1.000
_cell.length_c   1.000
_cell.angle_alpha   90.00
_cell.angle_beta   90.00
_cell.angle_gamma   90.00
#
_symmetry.space_group_name_H-M   'P 1'
#
loop_
_entity.id
_entity.type
_entity.pdbx_description
1 polymer ?
#
loop_
_entity_poly.entity_id
_entity_poly.type
_entity_poly.pdbx_seq_one_letter_code
_entity_poly.pdbx_strand_id
1 'polypeptide(L)'
;IRIEPEGLPEPQDDFPSENGAGIWNQCSPETIGDCSGVAYFFGQRLHRRLDVPIGLVNAAWGGTMAQHWVTRRTLKTLPTMKPYFTDHEEKCQAWIDKGAEKGAARRLAKDLKEWEMRAKEAEAKGEKKPGGKPNPRNYQNPNQGRIPSGALNAMIMPLKGLTIQGALFYQGENNSFGNSWIPFRETFPSVISDWRKIFQDPKLPFGIIQIAGWSTRRSMTYDMNHHTNVIREQQFLTWKNTPNTGLIVSFDANSDPNIHPNRKYPVGDRSARWALSTVYGIKDGTRSENP
;
A
#
# COMPACT_ATOMS: atom_id res chain seq x y z
N ILE A 1 13.26 -1.55 -6.54
CA ILE A 1 13.12 -2.51 -5.44
C ILE A 1 11.64 -2.77 -5.17
N ARG A 2 11.25 -4.02 -5.04
CA ARG A 2 9.93 -4.44 -4.58
C ARG A 2 10.03 -4.96 -3.15
N ILE A 3 9.13 -4.50 -2.31
CA ILE A 3 9.01 -4.98 -0.95
C ILE A 3 7.80 -5.91 -0.87
N GLU A 4 8.01 -7.13 -0.35
CA GLU A 4 6.93 -8.09 -0.18
C GLU A 4 5.94 -7.61 0.89
N PRO A 5 4.62 -7.74 0.64
CA PRO A 5 3.59 -7.33 1.58
C PRO A 5 3.67 -8.10 2.89
N GLU A 6 3.87 -7.41 3.98
CA GLU A 6 3.93 -7.99 5.32
C GLU A 6 3.50 -7.00 6.40
N GLY A 7 2.98 -7.53 7.53
CA GLY A 7 2.63 -6.75 8.70
C GLY A 7 3.19 -7.38 9.96
N LEU A 8 3.95 -6.59 10.72
CA LEU A 8 4.56 -7.02 11.96
C LEU A 8 4.20 -6.10 13.14
N PRO A 9 4.12 -6.64 14.36
CA PRO A 9 3.72 -5.86 15.54
C PRO A 9 4.77 -4.81 15.94
N GLU A 10 6.04 -5.08 15.67
CA GLU A 10 7.16 -4.22 16.04
C GLU A 10 7.94 -3.75 14.82
N PRO A 11 8.55 -2.55 14.88
CA PRO A 11 9.41 -2.03 13.82
C PRO A 11 10.58 -2.97 13.53
N GLN A 12 10.93 -3.11 12.27
CA GLN A 12 12.06 -3.92 11.81
C GLN A 12 13.18 -3.02 11.30
N ASP A 13 14.41 -3.43 11.52
CA ASP A 13 15.59 -2.75 10.94
C ASP A 13 15.91 -3.30 9.53
N ASP A 14 15.56 -4.57 9.28
CA ASP A 14 15.74 -5.25 8.00
C ASP A 14 14.40 -5.77 7.46
N PHE A 15 14.34 -6.06 6.17
CA PHE A 15 13.16 -6.66 5.56
C PHE A 15 12.97 -8.10 6.07
N PRO A 16 11.78 -8.43 6.60
CA PRO A 16 11.52 -9.73 7.21
C PRO A 16 11.40 -10.90 6.22
N SER A 17 11.41 -10.63 4.93
CA SER A 17 11.24 -11.64 3.88
C SER A 17 12.58 -12.24 3.45
N GLU A 18 12.70 -13.56 3.50
CA GLU A 18 13.84 -14.32 2.98
C GLU A 18 13.90 -14.37 1.44
N ASN A 19 12.83 -13.97 0.75
CA ASN A 19 12.65 -14.13 -0.69
C ASN A 19 13.11 -12.91 -1.52
N GLY A 20 14.24 -12.30 -1.19
CA GLY A 20 14.82 -11.24 -2.02
C GLY A 20 14.12 -9.89 -1.92
N ALA A 21 13.30 -9.66 -0.89
CA ALA A 21 12.79 -8.34 -0.56
C ALA A 21 13.98 -7.40 -0.30
N GLY A 22 13.89 -6.21 -0.85
CA GLY A 22 14.96 -5.23 -0.71
C GLY A 22 16.05 -5.29 -1.79
N ILE A 23 15.96 -6.18 -2.78
CA ILE A 23 16.92 -6.25 -3.88
C ILE A 23 16.61 -5.21 -4.96
N TRP A 24 17.62 -4.46 -5.38
CA TRP A 24 17.53 -3.58 -6.53
C TRP A 24 17.65 -4.37 -7.84
N ASN A 25 16.62 -4.29 -8.67
CA ASN A 25 16.63 -4.85 -10.01
C ASN A 25 16.69 -3.72 -11.04
N GLN A 26 17.52 -3.86 -12.05
CA GLN A 26 17.45 -2.97 -13.20
C GLN A 26 16.14 -3.21 -13.96
N CYS A 27 15.52 -2.12 -14.42
CA CYS A 27 14.28 -2.21 -15.19
C CYS A 27 14.57 -2.86 -16.56
N SER A 28 13.99 -4.02 -16.81
CA SER A 28 14.07 -4.76 -18.06
C SER A 28 12.73 -5.46 -18.35
N PRO A 29 12.51 -6.01 -19.55
CA PRO A 29 11.33 -6.82 -19.85
C PRO A 29 11.11 -7.98 -18.88
N GLU A 30 12.19 -8.57 -18.36
CA GLU A 30 12.15 -9.71 -17.44
C GLU A 30 11.75 -9.29 -16.01
N THR A 31 12.09 -8.07 -15.59
CA THR A 31 11.90 -7.60 -14.21
C THR A 31 10.69 -6.68 -14.05
N ILE A 32 10.16 -6.11 -15.14
CA ILE A 32 9.10 -5.11 -15.08
C ILE A 32 7.72 -5.68 -14.73
N GLY A 33 7.50 -6.99 -14.96
CA GLY A 33 6.20 -7.63 -14.74
C GLY A 33 5.68 -7.49 -13.30
N ASP A 34 6.56 -7.43 -12.33
CA ASP A 34 6.26 -7.28 -10.91
C ASP A 34 6.30 -5.84 -10.40
N CYS A 35 6.58 -4.88 -11.27
CA CYS A 35 6.61 -3.47 -10.90
C CYS A 35 5.21 -2.87 -10.84
N SER A 36 5.00 -1.91 -9.93
CA SER A 36 3.80 -1.08 -9.96
C SER A 36 3.73 -0.30 -11.28
N GLY A 37 2.64 -0.47 -12.04
CA GLY A 37 2.45 0.27 -13.29
C GLY A 37 2.45 1.80 -13.09
N VAL A 38 1.94 2.31 -11.96
CA VAL A 38 2.01 3.73 -11.63
C VAL A 38 3.45 4.16 -11.42
N ALA A 39 4.21 3.39 -10.61
CA ALA A 39 5.62 3.68 -10.35
C ALA A 39 6.47 3.60 -11.63
N TYR A 40 6.20 2.63 -12.50
CA TYR A 40 6.88 2.50 -13.79
C TYR A 40 6.72 3.75 -14.65
N PHE A 41 5.50 4.19 -14.92
CA PHE A 41 5.25 5.37 -15.76
C PHE A 41 5.76 6.66 -15.10
N PHE A 42 5.69 6.75 -13.78
CA PHE A 42 6.30 7.82 -13.01
C PHE A 42 7.82 7.87 -13.23
N GLY A 43 8.52 6.77 -12.96
CA GLY A 43 9.97 6.69 -13.09
C GLY A 43 10.45 6.86 -14.53
N GLN A 44 9.75 6.28 -15.51
CA GLN A 44 10.07 6.42 -16.92
C GLN A 44 10.06 7.89 -17.37
N ARG A 45 9.04 8.64 -16.95
CA ARG A 45 8.97 10.06 -17.30
C ARG A 45 10.05 10.88 -16.60
N LEU A 46 10.30 10.64 -15.32
CA LEU A 46 11.39 11.30 -14.58
C LEU A 46 12.74 11.02 -15.24
N HIS A 47 13.04 9.74 -15.50
CA HIS A 47 14.30 9.35 -16.17
C HIS A 47 14.50 10.07 -17.49
N ARG A 48 13.49 10.09 -18.36
CA ARG A 48 13.57 10.77 -19.68
C ARG A 48 13.74 12.28 -19.57
N ARG A 49 13.24 12.91 -18.52
CA ARG A 49 13.27 14.37 -18.36
C ARG A 49 14.48 14.87 -17.60
N LEU A 50 14.99 14.08 -16.68
CA LEU A 50 16.14 14.44 -15.84
C LEU A 50 17.46 13.89 -16.37
N ASP A 51 17.39 12.90 -17.25
CA ASP A 51 18.56 12.17 -17.79
C ASP A 51 19.47 11.59 -16.69
N VAL A 52 18.87 11.09 -15.62
CA VAL A 52 19.57 10.45 -14.50
C VAL A 52 18.93 9.12 -14.15
N PRO A 53 19.64 8.19 -13.51
CA PRO A 53 19.05 6.98 -12.96
C PRO A 53 17.97 7.30 -11.92
N ILE A 54 16.83 6.61 -11.98
CA ILE A 54 15.72 6.77 -11.04
C ILE A 54 15.54 5.47 -10.25
N GLY A 55 15.77 5.55 -8.95
CA GLY A 55 15.48 4.46 -8.02
C GLY A 55 14.04 4.49 -7.54
N LEU A 56 13.31 3.40 -7.70
CA LEU A 56 11.92 3.25 -7.26
C LEU A 56 11.81 2.19 -6.18
N VAL A 57 11.24 2.54 -5.04
CA VAL A 57 10.90 1.59 -3.99
C VAL A 57 9.40 1.37 -4.00
N ASN A 58 8.96 0.15 -4.27
CA ASN A 58 7.56 -0.23 -4.31
C ASN A 58 7.18 -0.99 -3.04
N ALA A 59 6.60 -0.28 -2.08
CA ALA A 59 6.02 -0.81 -0.86
C ALA A 59 4.49 -0.74 -0.99
N ALA A 60 3.86 -1.80 -1.49
CA ALA A 60 2.43 -1.84 -1.73
C ALA A 60 1.81 -3.12 -1.16
N TRP A 61 0.72 -2.95 -0.42
CA TRP A 61 -0.04 -4.07 0.15
C TRP A 61 -1.55 -3.83 0.00
N GLY A 62 -2.18 -4.63 -0.85
CA GLY A 62 -3.61 -4.54 -1.13
C GLY A 62 -4.48 -4.76 0.10
N GLY A 63 -5.56 -3.99 0.22
CA GLY A 63 -6.52 -4.07 1.32
C GLY A 63 -6.00 -3.54 2.67
N THR A 64 -4.89 -2.80 2.69
CA THR A 64 -4.47 -2.05 3.87
C THR A 64 -5.24 -0.74 3.99
N MET A 65 -5.30 -0.22 5.20
CA MET A 65 -5.88 1.07 5.56
C MET A 65 -4.76 2.04 5.97
N ALA A 66 -5.03 3.33 6.01
CA ALA A 66 -4.04 4.35 6.38
C ALA A 66 -3.36 4.06 7.73
N GLN A 67 -4.13 3.57 8.72
CA GLN A 67 -3.62 3.23 10.05
C GLN A 67 -2.57 2.10 10.08
N HIS A 68 -2.46 1.30 9.03
CA HIS A 68 -1.40 0.29 8.92
C HIS A 68 -0.03 0.91 8.57
N TRP A 69 -0.03 2.17 8.08
CA TRP A 69 1.15 2.91 7.61
C TRP A 69 1.57 4.07 8.53
N VAL A 70 0.99 4.16 9.73
CA VAL A 70 1.26 5.16 10.76
C VAL A 70 1.90 4.48 11.96
N THR A 71 2.78 5.17 12.68
CA THR A 71 3.40 4.62 13.89
C THR A 71 2.37 4.34 14.99
N ARG A 72 2.56 3.25 15.74
CA ARG A 72 1.69 2.91 16.87
C ARG A 72 1.62 4.03 17.91
N ARG A 73 2.73 4.74 18.08
CA ARG A 73 2.80 5.91 18.98
C ARG A 73 1.82 7.00 18.55
N THR A 74 1.85 7.39 17.28
CA THR A 74 0.93 8.39 16.72
C THR A 74 -0.52 7.90 16.80
N LEU A 75 -0.79 6.67 16.37
CA LEU A 75 -2.16 6.12 16.39
C LEU A 75 -2.80 6.14 17.78
N LYS A 76 -2.02 5.88 18.83
CA LYS A 76 -2.51 5.93 20.23
C LYS A 76 -2.93 7.34 20.69
N THR A 77 -2.47 8.38 20.01
CA THR A 77 -2.87 9.77 20.32
C THR A 77 -4.15 10.20 19.59
N LEU A 78 -4.61 9.42 18.61
CA LEU A 78 -5.77 9.75 17.79
C LEU A 78 -7.07 9.23 18.45
N PRO A 79 -8.01 10.13 18.82
CA PRO A 79 -9.23 9.71 19.50
C PRO A 79 -10.06 8.69 18.72
N THR A 80 -10.11 8.83 17.38
CA THR A 80 -10.88 7.93 16.51
C THR A 80 -10.29 6.54 16.39
N MET A 81 -9.04 6.34 16.82
CA MET A 81 -8.36 5.04 16.77
C MET A 81 -8.60 4.17 17.98
N LYS A 82 -9.09 4.72 19.10
CA LYS A 82 -9.32 3.94 20.32
C LYS A 82 -10.28 2.76 20.10
N PRO A 83 -11.47 2.95 19.49
CA PRO A 83 -12.36 1.83 19.19
C PRO A 83 -11.73 0.79 18.25
N TYR A 84 -10.90 1.24 17.29
CA TYR A 84 -10.21 0.34 16.37
C TYR A 84 -9.24 -0.60 17.10
N PHE A 85 -8.46 -0.09 18.05
CA PHE A 85 -7.56 -0.92 18.84
C PHE A 85 -8.32 -1.95 19.67
N THR A 86 -9.37 -1.53 20.38
CA THR A 86 -10.22 -2.41 21.18
C THR A 86 -10.84 -3.52 20.34
N ASP A 87 -11.47 -3.17 19.22
CA ASP A 87 -12.07 -4.13 18.29
C ASP A 87 -11.04 -5.12 17.70
N HIS A 88 -9.85 -4.64 17.38
CA HIS A 88 -8.77 -5.49 16.88
C HIS A 88 -8.29 -6.49 17.94
N GLU A 89 -8.05 -6.02 19.16
CA GLU A 89 -7.60 -6.86 20.29
C GLU A 89 -8.67 -7.90 20.66
N GLU A 90 -9.94 -7.51 20.73
CA GLU A 90 -11.07 -8.41 20.98
C GLU A 90 -11.20 -9.50 19.92
N LYS A 91 -11.08 -9.14 18.63
CA LYS A 91 -11.14 -10.10 17.53
C LYS A 91 -9.97 -11.08 17.55
N CYS A 92 -8.77 -10.60 17.85
CA CYS A 92 -7.61 -11.47 18.00
C CYS A 92 -7.79 -12.45 19.14
N GLN A 93 -8.25 -11.99 20.30
CA GLN A 93 -8.48 -12.83 21.47
C GLN A 93 -9.59 -13.83 21.23
N ALA A 94 -10.73 -13.42 20.69
CA ALA A 94 -11.86 -14.30 20.38
C ALA A 94 -11.49 -15.44 19.41
N TRP A 95 -10.52 -15.20 18.51
CA TRP A 95 -10.02 -16.24 17.61
C TRP A 95 -9.18 -17.29 18.37
N ILE A 96 -8.39 -16.85 19.35
CA ILE A 96 -7.59 -17.71 20.23
C ILE A 96 -8.53 -18.52 21.13
N ASP A 97 -9.49 -17.88 21.79
CA ASP A 97 -10.43 -18.50 22.73
C ASP A 97 -11.28 -19.61 22.08
N LYS A 98 -11.60 -19.45 20.81
CA LYS A 98 -12.29 -20.49 20.01
C LYS A 98 -11.40 -21.68 19.67
N GLY A 99 -10.14 -21.71 20.09
CA GLY A 99 -9.18 -22.76 19.73
C GLY A 99 -8.85 -22.83 18.24
N ALA A 100 -9.14 -21.75 17.51
CA ALA A 100 -8.98 -21.68 16.05
C ALA A 100 -7.51 -21.80 15.63
N GLU A 101 -6.57 -21.42 16.51
CA GLU A 101 -5.13 -21.58 16.31
C GLU A 101 -4.73 -23.04 16.09
N LYS A 102 -5.18 -23.94 16.98
CA LYS A 102 -4.91 -25.37 16.85
C LYS A 102 -5.56 -25.97 15.60
N GLY A 103 -6.78 -25.52 15.26
CA GLY A 103 -7.48 -25.92 14.05
C GLY A 103 -6.78 -25.44 12.78
N ALA A 104 -6.27 -24.22 12.78
CA ALA A 104 -5.52 -23.64 11.67
C ALA A 104 -4.19 -24.38 11.45
N ALA A 105 -3.43 -24.66 12.50
CA ALA A 105 -2.19 -25.43 12.43
C ALA A 105 -2.41 -26.85 11.86
N ARG A 106 -3.48 -27.52 12.28
CA ARG A 106 -3.85 -28.84 11.74
C ARG A 106 -4.20 -28.78 10.27
N ARG A 107 -4.96 -27.77 9.84
CA ARG A 107 -5.29 -27.56 8.42
C ARG A 107 -4.04 -27.29 7.59
N LEU A 108 -3.16 -26.40 8.04
CA LEU A 108 -1.90 -26.13 7.36
C LEU A 108 -1.06 -27.40 7.17
N ALA A 109 -0.90 -28.20 8.22
CA ALA A 109 -0.14 -29.44 8.16
C ALA A 109 -0.76 -30.45 7.15
N LYS A 110 -2.08 -30.55 7.14
CA LYS A 110 -2.81 -31.39 6.18
C LYS A 110 -2.58 -30.89 4.74
N ASP A 111 -2.83 -29.63 4.48
CA ASP A 111 -2.76 -29.05 3.13
C ASP A 111 -1.33 -29.07 2.57
N LEU A 112 -0.32 -28.86 3.44
CA LEU A 112 1.09 -29.02 3.06
C LEU A 112 1.40 -30.47 2.64
N LYS A 113 0.95 -31.44 3.43
CA LYS A 113 1.14 -32.86 3.11
C LYS A 113 0.48 -33.25 1.78
N GLU A 114 -0.73 -32.78 1.53
CA GLU A 114 -1.43 -33.02 0.27
C GLU A 114 -0.74 -32.35 -0.92
N TRP A 115 -0.22 -31.13 -0.73
CA TRP A 115 0.55 -30.45 -1.76
C TRP A 115 1.87 -31.18 -2.06
N GLU A 116 2.59 -31.62 -1.04
CA GLU A 116 3.85 -32.38 -1.17
C GLU A 116 3.63 -33.71 -1.92
N MET A 117 2.55 -34.42 -1.64
CA MET A 117 2.21 -35.64 -2.38
C MET A 117 2.00 -35.34 -3.88
N ARG A 118 1.21 -34.32 -4.20
CA ARG A 118 0.99 -33.92 -5.61
C ARG A 118 2.28 -33.44 -6.28
N ALA A 119 3.16 -32.76 -5.54
CA ALA A 119 4.44 -32.31 -6.06
C ALA A 119 5.37 -33.48 -6.39
N LYS A 120 5.41 -34.53 -5.55
CA LYS A 120 6.17 -35.75 -5.79
C LYS A 120 5.62 -36.55 -6.97
N GLU A 121 4.29 -36.65 -7.12
CA GLU A 121 3.66 -37.31 -8.23
C GLU A 121 3.97 -36.60 -9.57
N ALA A 122 3.92 -35.28 -9.59
CA ALA A 122 4.27 -34.48 -10.78
C ALA A 122 5.74 -34.68 -11.16
N GLU A 123 6.63 -34.66 -10.15
CA GLU A 123 8.06 -34.88 -10.35
C GLU A 123 8.36 -36.29 -10.91
N ALA A 124 7.67 -37.33 -10.40
CA ALA A 124 7.81 -38.69 -10.90
C ALA A 124 7.32 -38.87 -12.36
N LYS A 125 6.40 -38.00 -12.80
CA LYS A 125 5.86 -37.96 -14.16
C LYS A 125 6.63 -37.03 -15.09
N GLY A 126 7.65 -36.32 -14.61
CA GLY A 126 8.36 -35.28 -15.36
C GLY A 126 7.52 -34.03 -15.64
N GLU A 127 6.44 -33.81 -14.88
CA GLU A 127 5.52 -32.70 -15.02
C GLU A 127 5.99 -31.50 -14.14
N LYS A 128 5.51 -30.31 -14.49
CA LYS A 128 5.77 -29.10 -13.68
C LYS A 128 5.12 -29.23 -12.30
N LYS A 129 5.86 -28.86 -11.24
CA LYS A 129 5.32 -28.85 -9.87
C LYS A 129 3.99 -28.10 -9.80
N PRO A 130 2.98 -28.63 -9.09
CA PRO A 130 1.70 -27.96 -8.93
C PRO A 130 1.88 -26.61 -8.25
N GLY A 131 1.21 -25.59 -8.77
CA GLY A 131 1.10 -24.29 -8.12
C GLY A 131 0.31 -24.38 -6.81
N GLY A 132 0.20 -23.24 -6.09
CA GLY A 132 -0.65 -23.16 -4.91
C GLY A 132 -0.09 -23.88 -3.67
N LYS A 133 1.24 -23.88 -3.49
CA LYS A 133 1.82 -24.29 -2.20
C LYS A 133 1.13 -23.54 -1.06
N PRO A 134 0.60 -24.24 -0.04
CA PRO A 134 -0.04 -23.60 1.10
C PRO A 134 0.88 -22.58 1.74
N ASN A 135 0.41 -21.32 1.82
CA ASN A 135 1.15 -20.25 2.49
C ASN A 135 0.76 -20.26 3.98
N PRO A 136 1.69 -20.47 4.92
CA PRO A 136 1.43 -20.49 6.34
C PRO A 136 0.66 -19.27 6.86
N ARG A 137 0.85 -18.10 6.24
CA ARG A 137 0.14 -16.86 6.60
C ARG A 137 -1.38 -16.96 6.46
N ASN A 138 -1.87 -17.77 5.51
CA ASN A 138 -3.32 -17.95 5.31
C ASN A 138 -3.97 -18.77 6.45
N TYR A 139 -3.17 -19.38 7.31
CA TYR A 139 -3.60 -20.17 8.45
C TYR A 139 -3.32 -19.49 9.80
N GLN A 140 -2.79 -18.29 9.78
CA GLN A 140 -2.63 -17.46 10.97
C GLN A 140 -3.95 -16.75 11.31
N ASN A 141 -4.00 -16.12 12.49
CA ASN A 141 -5.14 -15.29 12.86
C ASN A 141 -5.37 -14.21 11.79
N PRO A 142 -6.54 -14.21 11.12
CA PRO A 142 -6.80 -13.27 10.03
C PRO A 142 -6.75 -11.81 10.47
N ASN A 143 -6.87 -11.55 11.78
CA ASN A 143 -6.78 -10.20 12.33
C ASN A 143 -5.33 -9.75 12.59
N GLN A 144 -4.38 -10.68 12.72
CA GLN A 144 -2.97 -10.35 12.94
C GLN A 144 -2.27 -9.82 11.69
N GLY A 145 -2.66 -10.25 10.50
CA GLY A 145 -2.04 -9.80 9.25
C GLY A 145 -2.23 -8.31 8.94
N ARG A 146 -3.17 -7.65 9.62
CA ARG A 146 -3.51 -6.23 9.42
C ARG A 146 -3.53 -5.48 10.75
N ILE A 147 -2.50 -5.67 11.54
CA ILE A 147 -2.34 -4.94 12.81
C ILE A 147 -2.09 -3.44 12.55
N PRO A 148 -2.56 -2.58 13.44
CA PRO A 148 -2.19 -1.15 13.38
C PRO A 148 -0.68 -0.99 13.33
N SER A 149 -0.18 -0.15 12.42
CA SER A 149 1.25 0.05 12.15
C SER A 149 1.98 -1.11 11.46
N GLY A 150 1.33 -2.25 11.23
CA GLY A 150 2.01 -3.47 10.79
C GLY A 150 2.75 -3.33 9.47
N ALA A 151 2.14 -2.68 8.48
CA ALA A 151 2.79 -2.43 7.18
C ALA A 151 3.95 -1.44 7.31
N LEU A 152 3.79 -0.39 8.11
CA LEU A 152 4.88 0.54 8.40
C LEU A 152 6.07 -0.17 9.04
N ASN A 153 5.82 -1.00 10.05
CA ASN A 153 6.86 -1.70 10.80
C ASN A 153 7.69 -2.64 9.92
N ALA A 154 7.03 -3.38 9.01
CA ALA A 154 7.67 -4.38 8.18
C ALA A 154 8.20 -3.85 6.84
N MET A 155 7.59 -2.79 6.30
CA MET A 155 7.84 -2.38 4.91
C MET A 155 8.46 -0.99 4.78
N ILE A 156 8.27 -0.11 5.77
CA ILE A 156 8.81 1.25 5.74
C ILE A 156 9.96 1.43 6.72
N MET A 157 9.86 0.86 7.92
CA MET A 157 10.92 0.99 8.92
C MET A 157 12.28 0.47 8.46
N PRO A 158 12.38 -0.64 7.69
CA PRO A 158 13.66 -1.09 7.11
C PRO A 158 14.30 -0.09 6.14
N LEU A 159 13.52 0.89 5.64
CA LEU A 159 14.03 1.96 4.77
C LEU A 159 14.56 3.16 5.55
N LYS A 160 14.45 3.16 6.87
CA LYS A 160 14.96 4.21 7.74
C LYS A 160 16.45 4.44 7.48
N GLY A 161 16.82 5.66 7.16
CA GLY A 161 18.21 6.02 6.81
C GLY A 161 18.48 6.04 5.29
N LEU A 162 17.58 5.52 4.46
CA LEU A 162 17.66 5.74 3.03
C LEU A 162 17.27 7.19 2.70
N THR A 163 18.12 7.90 1.98
CA THR A 163 17.76 9.22 1.44
C THR A 163 16.84 9.06 0.24
N ILE A 164 15.63 9.63 0.33
CA ILE A 164 14.64 9.63 -0.75
C ILE A 164 14.29 11.04 -1.16
N GLN A 165 13.97 11.27 -2.44
CA GLN A 165 13.58 12.57 -2.97
C GLN A 165 12.10 12.91 -2.76
N GLY A 166 11.29 11.92 -2.43
CA GLY A 166 9.87 12.07 -2.18
C GLY A 166 9.15 10.75 -2.08
N ALA A 167 7.88 10.80 -1.72
CA ALA A 167 7.00 9.64 -1.64
C ALA A 167 5.72 9.86 -2.43
N LEU A 168 5.19 8.80 -3.02
CA LEU A 168 3.84 8.75 -3.60
C LEU A 168 3.00 7.80 -2.74
N PHE A 169 1.83 8.23 -2.33
CA PHE A 169 0.94 7.42 -1.53
C PHE A 169 -0.43 7.27 -2.20
N TYR A 170 -0.72 6.06 -2.65
CA TYR A 170 -1.98 5.70 -3.30
C TYR A 170 -2.72 4.70 -2.44
N GLN A 171 -3.61 5.19 -1.61
CA GLN A 171 -4.36 4.41 -0.64
C GLN A 171 -5.65 5.16 -0.24
N GLY A 172 -6.67 4.44 0.17
CA GLY A 172 -7.92 5.00 0.68
C GLY A 172 -9.12 4.09 0.42
N GLU A 173 -9.00 3.18 -0.53
CA GLU A 173 -10.09 2.32 -0.99
C GLU A 173 -10.66 1.49 0.16
N ASN A 174 -9.80 0.83 0.94
CA ASN A 174 -10.25 0.02 2.06
C ASN A 174 -10.78 0.86 3.24
N ASN A 175 -10.37 2.11 3.35
CA ASN A 175 -10.96 3.05 4.31
C ASN A 175 -12.36 3.53 3.89
N SER A 176 -12.78 3.32 2.65
CA SER A 176 -14.11 3.73 2.20
C SER A 176 -15.24 2.83 2.68
N PHE A 177 -14.93 1.64 3.19
CA PHE A 177 -15.94 0.66 3.62
C PHE A 177 -16.42 0.88 5.05
N GLY A 178 -17.73 0.79 5.26
CA GLY A 178 -18.37 0.89 6.57
C GLY A 178 -17.92 2.14 7.33
N ASN A 179 -17.52 1.99 8.58
CA ASN A 179 -17.05 3.07 9.44
C ASN A 179 -15.54 3.35 9.37
N SER A 180 -14.83 2.68 8.47
CA SER A 180 -13.36 2.80 8.35
C SER A 180 -12.91 4.18 7.83
N TRP A 181 -13.81 4.96 7.27
CA TRP A 181 -13.57 6.35 6.87
C TRP A 181 -13.42 7.31 8.07
N ILE A 182 -14.00 6.97 9.23
CA ILE A 182 -14.01 7.84 10.42
C ILE A 182 -12.58 8.17 10.87
N PRO A 183 -11.68 7.20 11.09
CA PRO A 183 -10.29 7.49 11.47
C PRO A 183 -9.45 8.03 10.31
N PHE A 184 -9.89 7.93 9.07
CA PHE A 184 -9.09 8.30 7.90
C PHE A 184 -8.66 9.78 7.91
N ARG A 185 -9.54 10.68 8.34
CA ARG A 185 -9.25 12.13 8.46
C ARG A 185 -8.06 12.46 9.38
N GLU A 186 -7.77 11.58 10.32
CA GLU A 186 -6.66 11.74 11.27
C GLU A 186 -5.46 10.88 10.85
N THR A 187 -5.71 9.66 10.41
CA THR A 187 -4.64 8.70 10.06
C THR A 187 -3.96 9.05 8.75
N PHE A 188 -4.68 9.54 7.75
CA PHE A 188 -4.09 9.85 6.46
C PHE A 188 -3.04 10.98 6.51
N PRO A 189 -3.30 12.17 7.10
CA PRO A 189 -2.26 13.17 7.30
C PRO A 189 -1.15 12.69 8.24
N SER A 190 -1.45 11.77 9.17
CA SER A 190 -0.45 11.18 10.06
C SER A 190 0.56 10.30 9.32
N VAL A 191 0.18 9.65 8.21
CA VAL A 191 1.14 8.94 7.34
C VAL A 191 2.25 9.91 6.90
N ILE A 192 1.87 11.08 6.40
CA ILE A 192 2.83 12.06 5.89
C ILE A 192 3.75 12.55 7.01
N SER A 193 3.17 12.91 8.16
CA SER A 193 3.94 13.42 9.28
C SER A 193 4.91 12.40 9.88
N ASP A 194 4.49 11.14 9.96
CA ASP A 194 5.33 10.08 10.52
C ASP A 194 6.43 9.65 9.54
N TRP A 195 6.14 9.55 8.23
CA TRP A 195 7.16 9.23 7.25
C TRP A 195 8.22 10.33 7.16
N ARG A 196 7.83 11.62 7.24
CA ARG A 196 8.78 12.73 7.35
C ARG A 196 9.73 12.61 8.55
N LYS A 197 9.22 12.12 9.68
CA LYS A 197 10.07 11.83 10.86
C LYS A 197 10.98 10.62 10.64
N ILE A 198 10.47 9.54 10.06
CA ILE A 198 11.24 8.31 9.79
C ILE A 198 12.40 8.60 8.84
N PHE A 199 12.14 9.33 7.75
CA PHE A 199 13.17 9.71 6.77
C PHE A 199 13.98 10.95 7.18
N GLN A 200 13.72 11.52 8.35
CA GLN A 200 14.42 12.69 8.92
C GLN A 200 14.38 13.91 7.98
N ASP A 201 13.35 14.02 7.15
CA ASP A 201 13.12 15.18 6.28
C ASP A 201 11.71 15.77 6.55
N PRO A 202 11.61 16.85 7.34
CA PRO A 202 10.33 17.51 7.64
C PRO A 202 9.67 18.14 6.40
N LYS A 203 10.43 18.31 5.33
CA LYS A 203 9.95 18.87 4.06
C LYS A 203 9.84 17.82 2.95
N LEU A 204 9.99 16.54 3.26
CA LEU A 204 9.89 15.47 2.26
C LEU A 204 8.66 15.70 1.37
N PRO A 205 8.85 15.84 0.05
CA PRO A 205 7.75 15.98 -0.90
C PRO A 205 6.86 14.73 -0.89
N PHE A 206 5.55 14.95 -0.86
CA PHE A 206 4.61 13.85 -0.74
C PHE A 206 3.46 13.98 -1.74
N GLY A 207 3.44 13.11 -2.75
CA GLY A 207 2.39 13.06 -3.75
C GLY A 207 1.21 12.20 -3.25
N ILE A 208 0.07 12.84 -3.05
CA ILE A 208 -1.18 12.20 -2.67
C ILE A 208 -1.90 11.79 -3.95
N ILE A 209 -1.95 10.50 -4.24
CA ILE A 209 -2.75 9.98 -5.34
C ILE A 209 -4.16 9.75 -4.80
N GLN A 210 -5.09 10.58 -5.27
CA GLN A 210 -6.49 10.50 -4.89
C GLN A 210 -7.09 9.20 -5.43
N ILE A 211 -7.85 8.47 -4.62
CA ILE A 211 -8.46 7.21 -5.06
C ILE A 211 -9.37 7.42 -6.27
N ALA A 212 -9.39 6.45 -7.17
CA ALA A 212 -10.21 6.48 -8.36
C ALA A 212 -11.71 6.40 -8.03
N GLY A 213 -12.54 6.87 -8.94
CA GLY A 213 -13.96 6.62 -8.88
C GLY A 213 -14.24 5.12 -8.99
N TRP A 214 -15.02 4.60 -8.08
CA TRP A 214 -15.46 3.22 -8.08
C TRP A 214 -16.95 3.17 -7.83
N SER A 215 -17.67 2.68 -8.75
CA SER A 215 -19.02 2.13 -8.67
C SER A 215 -19.55 1.87 -10.09
N THR A 216 -20.58 1.07 -10.23
CA THR A 216 -21.31 0.96 -11.48
C THR A 216 -21.94 2.31 -11.83
N ARG A 217 -21.79 2.80 -13.05
CA ARG A 217 -22.43 4.03 -13.55
C ARG A 217 -23.95 4.08 -13.33
N ARG A 218 -24.56 2.97 -12.92
CA ARG A 218 -25.99 2.81 -12.69
C ARG A 218 -26.44 3.13 -11.28
N SER A 219 -25.51 3.21 -10.33
CA SER A 219 -25.86 3.59 -8.95
C SER A 219 -25.74 5.10 -8.82
N MET A 220 -26.81 5.80 -9.16
CA MET A 220 -27.03 7.21 -8.81
C MET A 220 -27.28 7.36 -7.30
N THR A 221 -27.52 6.28 -6.60
CA THR A 221 -27.71 6.24 -5.15
C THR A 221 -26.34 6.17 -4.47
N TYR A 222 -26.14 7.08 -3.52
CA TYR A 222 -25.00 7.01 -2.60
C TYR A 222 -25.02 5.65 -1.90
N ASP A 223 -23.98 4.86 -2.12
CA ASP A 223 -23.82 3.61 -1.40
C ASP A 223 -23.35 3.91 0.02
N MET A 224 -24.23 3.73 0.98
CA MET A 224 -23.98 3.96 2.40
C MET A 224 -22.84 3.13 2.98
N ASN A 225 -22.40 2.08 2.27
CA ASN A 225 -21.25 1.23 2.65
C ASN A 225 -19.95 1.63 1.98
N HIS A 226 -19.96 2.57 1.02
CA HIS A 226 -18.80 3.00 0.26
C HIS A 226 -18.64 4.53 0.27
N HIS A 227 -17.79 5.00 1.16
CA HIS A 227 -17.56 6.43 1.37
C HIS A 227 -16.41 7.00 0.51
N THR A 228 -16.31 6.59 -0.76
CA THR A 228 -15.20 6.98 -1.65
C THR A 228 -15.10 8.49 -1.86
N ASN A 229 -16.22 9.19 -1.92
CA ASN A 229 -16.26 10.65 -2.00
C ASN A 229 -15.71 11.33 -0.74
N VAL A 230 -16.03 10.79 0.45
CA VAL A 230 -15.48 11.28 1.73
C VAL A 230 -13.96 11.06 1.77
N ILE A 231 -13.48 9.90 1.35
CA ILE A 231 -12.05 9.62 1.27
C ILE A 231 -11.34 10.62 0.34
N ARG A 232 -11.89 10.87 -0.85
CA ARG A 232 -11.31 11.86 -1.78
C ARG A 232 -11.33 13.28 -1.23
N GLU A 233 -12.37 13.66 -0.52
CA GLU A 233 -12.44 14.94 0.17
C GLU A 233 -11.33 15.05 1.24
N GLN A 234 -11.14 14.03 2.05
CA GLN A 234 -10.08 14.01 3.07
C GLN A 234 -8.68 14.04 2.45
N GLN A 235 -8.46 13.38 1.32
CA GLN A 235 -7.22 13.47 0.55
C GLN A 235 -6.98 14.89 0.04
N PHE A 236 -8.02 15.55 -0.48
CA PHE A 236 -7.97 16.94 -0.92
C PHE A 236 -7.69 17.90 0.26
N LEU A 237 -8.39 17.75 1.38
CA LEU A 237 -8.18 18.57 2.58
C LEU A 237 -6.77 18.36 3.17
N THR A 238 -6.25 17.14 3.14
CA THR A 238 -4.88 16.85 3.56
C THR A 238 -3.88 17.59 2.67
N TRP A 239 -4.03 17.52 1.35
CA TRP A 239 -3.21 18.27 0.42
C TRP A 239 -3.27 19.79 0.69
N LYS A 240 -4.47 20.34 0.84
CA LYS A 240 -4.66 21.78 1.07
C LYS A 240 -3.99 22.28 2.34
N ASN A 241 -3.95 21.44 3.39
CA ASN A 241 -3.50 21.81 4.73
C ASN A 241 -2.09 21.32 5.07
N THR A 242 -1.42 20.60 4.16
CA THR A 242 -0.09 20.02 4.42
C THR A 242 0.92 20.56 3.40
N PRO A 243 1.88 21.38 3.83
CA PRO A 243 2.92 21.91 2.92
C PRO A 243 3.74 20.80 2.25
N ASN A 244 4.31 21.11 1.09
CA ASN A 244 5.14 20.19 0.29
C ASN A 244 4.40 18.89 -0.07
N THR A 245 3.11 18.98 -0.36
CA THR A 245 2.32 17.88 -0.91
C THR A 245 1.78 18.24 -2.30
N GLY A 246 1.49 17.23 -3.11
CA GLY A 246 0.78 17.35 -4.37
C GLY A 246 -0.46 16.49 -4.38
N LEU A 247 -1.51 16.93 -5.09
CA LEU A 247 -2.70 16.13 -5.32
C LEU A 247 -2.70 15.60 -6.75
N ILE A 248 -2.68 14.30 -6.90
CA ILE A 248 -2.73 13.60 -8.19
C ILE A 248 -4.11 12.97 -8.35
N VAL A 249 -4.91 13.53 -9.24
CA VAL A 249 -6.27 13.03 -9.52
C VAL A 249 -6.19 11.77 -10.37
N SER A 250 -6.92 10.73 -9.97
CA SER A 250 -7.01 9.46 -10.71
C SER A 250 -8.45 9.07 -11.09
N PHE A 251 -9.41 9.97 -10.90
CA PHE A 251 -10.82 9.71 -11.10
C PHE A 251 -11.18 9.21 -12.51
N ASP A 252 -10.56 9.78 -13.54
CA ASP A 252 -10.76 9.43 -14.95
C ASP A 252 -9.91 8.22 -15.40
N ALA A 253 -9.06 7.70 -14.54
CA ALA A 253 -8.25 6.52 -14.84
C ALA A 253 -9.07 5.21 -14.76
N ASN A 254 -10.26 5.27 -14.18
CA ASN A 254 -11.16 4.13 -14.06
C ASN A 254 -12.29 4.21 -15.09
N SER A 255 -12.35 3.22 -15.97
CA SER A 255 -13.45 3.02 -16.93
C SER A 255 -14.33 1.82 -16.60
N ASP A 256 -14.00 1.08 -15.55
CA ASP A 256 -14.54 -0.21 -15.14
C ASP A 256 -15.13 -0.09 -13.70
N PRO A 257 -16.15 -0.86 -13.35
CA PRO A 257 -16.63 -0.97 -11.97
C PRO A 257 -15.59 -1.53 -10.97
N ASN A 258 -14.43 -1.98 -11.44
CA ASN A 258 -13.36 -2.46 -10.59
C ASN A 258 -12.70 -1.30 -9.80
N ILE A 259 -12.43 -1.54 -8.52
CA ILE A 259 -11.71 -0.61 -7.64
C ILE A 259 -10.24 -0.36 -8.09
N HIS A 260 -9.71 -1.22 -8.95
CA HIS A 260 -8.36 -1.14 -9.49
C HIS A 260 -8.38 -0.59 -10.92
N PRO A 261 -8.14 0.73 -11.14
CA PRO A 261 -8.13 1.31 -12.48
C PRO A 261 -7.11 0.63 -13.38
N ASN A 262 -7.53 0.22 -14.58
CA ASN A 262 -6.64 -0.41 -15.55
C ASN A 262 -5.67 0.58 -16.19
N ARG A 263 -6.06 1.85 -16.31
CA ARG A 263 -5.25 2.91 -16.92
C ARG A 263 -4.25 3.48 -15.92
N LYS A 264 -3.06 2.86 -15.82
CA LYS A 264 -2.00 3.30 -14.90
C LYS A 264 -1.17 4.48 -15.43
N TYR A 265 -1.05 4.59 -16.75
CA TYR A 265 -0.27 5.65 -17.40
C TYR A 265 -0.67 7.06 -16.97
N PRO A 266 -1.95 7.51 -17.03
CA PRO A 266 -2.31 8.85 -16.64
C PRO A 266 -1.94 9.20 -15.20
N VAL A 267 -2.04 8.22 -14.29
CA VAL A 267 -1.72 8.41 -12.88
C VAL A 267 -0.22 8.58 -12.68
N GLY A 268 0.59 7.70 -13.27
CA GLY A 268 2.05 7.79 -13.20
C GLY A 268 2.57 9.07 -13.88
N ASP A 269 2.02 9.44 -15.02
CA ASP A 269 2.38 10.64 -15.77
C ASP A 269 2.09 11.94 -14.99
N ARG A 270 0.90 12.04 -14.38
CA ARG A 270 0.53 13.19 -13.53
C ARG A 270 1.42 13.27 -12.29
N SER A 271 1.71 12.14 -11.67
CA SER A 271 2.64 12.07 -10.52
C SER A 271 4.03 12.60 -10.93
N ALA A 272 4.52 12.22 -12.10
CA ALA A 272 5.81 12.68 -12.59
C ALA A 272 5.81 14.18 -12.94
N ARG A 273 4.74 14.71 -13.53
CA ARG A 273 4.61 16.16 -13.79
C ARG A 273 4.65 16.96 -12.50
N TRP A 274 3.90 16.52 -11.49
CA TRP A 274 3.96 17.14 -10.17
C TRP A 274 5.40 17.13 -9.62
N ALA A 275 6.08 15.98 -9.63
CA ALA A 275 7.44 15.89 -9.12
C ALA A 275 8.41 16.76 -9.93
N LEU A 276 8.37 16.74 -11.25
CA LEU A 276 9.20 17.59 -12.12
C LEU A 276 9.02 19.06 -11.79
N SER A 277 7.78 19.53 -11.67
CA SER A 277 7.48 20.93 -11.39
C SER A 277 7.82 21.33 -9.96
N THR A 278 7.41 20.53 -8.97
CA THR A 278 7.44 20.93 -7.56
C THR A 278 8.75 20.53 -6.88
N VAL A 279 9.28 19.33 -7.19
CA VAL A 279 10.49 18.81 -6.55
C VAL A 279 11.75 19.21 -7.30
N TYR A 280 11.71 19.12 -8.64
CA TYR A 280 12.88 19.37 -9.48
C TYR A 280 12.91 20.76 -10.14
N GLY A 281 11.84 21.56 -9.98
CA GLY A 281 11.77 22.93 -10.51
C GLY A 281 11.73 23.02 -12.05
N ILE A 282 11.42 21.93 -12.73
CA ILE A 282 11.38 21.86 -14.19
C ILE A 282 10.00 22.28 -14.68
N LYS A 283 9.96 23.41 -15.37
CA LYS A 283 8.76 23.89 -16.06
C LYS A 283 8.62 23.14 -17.40
N ASP A 284 7.71 22.22 -17.48
CA ASP A 284 7.50 21.33 -18.65
C ASP A 284 6.57 21.95 -19.73
N GLY A 285 6.35 23.28 -19.71
CA GLY A 285 5.46 23.96 -20.69
C GLY A 285 3.98 23.55 -20.59
N THR A 286 3.68 22.48 -19.90
CA THR A 286 2.33 22.07 -19.50
C THR A 286 2.01 22.70 -18.16
N ARG A 287 0.83 23.28 -17.99
CA ARG A 287 0.36 23.84 -16.71
C ARG A 287 0.75 22.88 -15.58
N SER A 288 1.40 23.41 -14.52
CA SER A 288 1.55 22.67 -13.29
C SER A 288 0.16 22.24 -12.85
N GLU A 289 -0.12 20.95 -12.89
CA GLU A 289 -1.43 20.43 -12.48
C GLU A 289 -1.48 20.36 -10.94
N ASN A 290 -1.29 21.51 -10.30
CA ASN A 290 -1.91 21.75 -9.02
C ASN A 290 -3.26 22.38 -9.34
N PRO A 291 -4.37 21.78 -8.94
CA PRO A 291 -5.69 22.37 -9.10
C PRO A 291 -5.81 23.71 -8.37
#